data_bc694ab3b87d230f856cc49cd743b054
#
_entry.id   bc694ab3b87d230f856cc49cd743b054
#
_cell.length_a   1.000
_cell.length_b   1.000
_cell.length_c   1.000
_cell.angle_alpha   90.00
_cell.angle_beta   90.00
_cell.angle_gamma   90.00
#
_symmetry.space_group_name_H-M   'P 1'
#
loop_
_entity.id
_entity.type
_entity.pdbx_description
1 polymer ?
#
loop_
_entity_poly.entity_id
_entity_poly.type
_entity_poly.pdbx_seq_one_letter_code
_entity_poly.pdbx_strand_id
1 'polypeptide(L)'
;ILIDSNMQLHQSIPIISFGDTNVLNITYERNPGAAFSILEGKQLFLILFTAVVIVVMLYLMLSKRVKKPTYIWSMSLIVAGGIGNLIDRVIRGEVVDFIDVRIINFAVFNVADICAVLGALGLLLFVVADEIKEQKNKRSAKKSTAAGEIEKSTNEDK
;
A
#
# COMPACT_ATOMS: atom_id res chain seq x y z
N ILE A 1 15.70 1.39 -15.11
CA ILE A 1 17.00 1.39 -15.82
C ILE A 1 17.13 0.13 -16.68
N LEU A 2 16.97 -1.09 -16.17
CA LEU A 2 17.16 -2.31 -17.00
C LEU A 2 16.12 -2.41 -18.15
N ILE A 3 14.87 -2.15 -17.89
CA ILE A 3 13.79 -2.20 -18.90
C ILE A 3 14.01 -1.10 -19.93
N ASP A 4 14.11 0.14 -19.49
CA ASP A 4 14.30 1.33 -20.32
C ASP A 4 15.55 1.28 -21.25
N SER A 5 16.60 0.54 -20.82
CA SER A 5 17.84 0.41 -21.58
C SER A 5 17.84 -0.78 -22.56
N ASN A 6 16.96 -1.76 -22.42
CA ASN A 6 17.02 -3.03 -23.14
C ASN A 6 15.75 -3.37 -23.92
N MET A 7 14.69 -2.55 -23.82
CA MET A 7 13.42 -2.79 -24.52
C MET A 7 12.97 -1.56 -25.26
N GLN A 8 12.29 -1.76 -26.38
CA GLN A 8 11.58 -0.69 -27.06
C GLN A 8 10.23 -0.39 -26.38
N LEU A 9 9.78 0.86 -26.40
CA LEU A 9 8.49 1.23 -25.86
C LEU A 9 7.38 0.37 -26.49
N HIS A 10 6.47 -0.13 -25.64
CA HIS A 10 5.40 -1.09 -25.98
C HIS A 10 5.88 -2.49 -26.41
N GLN A 11 7.19 -2.78 -26.32
CA GLN A 11 7.68 -4.14 -26.52
C GLN A 11 7.18 -5.03 -25.38
N SER A 12 6.69 -6.22 -25.75
CA SER A 12 6.18 -7.22 -24.79
C SER A 12 6.87 -8.55 -25.01
N ILE A 13 7.39 -9.15 -23.92
CA ILE A 13 8.10 -10.42 -23.91
C ILE A 13 7.33 -11.36 -22.96
N PRO A 14 6.78 -12.50 -23.46
CA PRO A 14 6.11 -13.46 -22.61
C PRO A 14 7.10 -14.16 -21.68
N ILE A 15 6.77 -14.23 -20.39
CA ILE A 15 7.57 -14.89 -19.35
C ILE A 15 6.89 -16.19 -18.89
N ILE A 16 5.56 -16.17 -18.73
CA ILE A 16 4.78 -17.35 -18.35
C ILE A 16 3.64 -17.49 -19.35
N SER A 17 3.59 -18.66 -19.99
CA SER A 17 2.52 -19.03 -20.92
C SER A 17 2.02 -20.45 -20.66
N PHE A 18 0.73 -20.68 -20.83
CA PHE A 18 0.11 -22.00 -20.79
C PHE A 18 -0.57 -22.28 -22.13
N GLY A 19 0.02 -23.16 -22.93
CA GLY A 19 -0.39 -23.35 -24.32
C GLY A 19 -0.24 -22.04 -25.10
N ASP A 20 -1.28 -21.62 -25.79
CA ASP A 20 -1.30 -20.37 -26.57
C ASP A 20 -1.65 -19.10 -25.74
N THR A 21 -1.87 -19.27 -24.44
CA THR A 21 -2.26 -18.15 -23.56
C THR A 21 -1.08 -17.63 -22.78
N ASN A 22 -0.72 -16.36 -23.01
CA ASN A 22 0.26 -15.64 -22.20
C ASN A 22 -0.42 -15.22 -20.88
N VAL A 23 0.22 -15.53 -19.76
CA VAL A 23 -0.27 -15.23 -18.41
C VAL A 23 0.43 -14.01 -17.83
N LEU A 24 1.77 -13.98 -17.97
CA LEU A 24 2.61 -12.90 -17.48
C LEU A 24 3.64 -12.52 -18.55
N ASN A 25 3.70 -11.24 -18.86
CA ASN A 25 4.69 -10.66 -19.75
C ASN A 25 5.52 -9.61 -19.01
N ILE A 26 6.71 -9.34 -19.54
CA ILE A 26 7.41 -8.08 -19.32
C ILE A 26 7.07 -7.18 -20.50
N THR A 27 6.37 -6.09 -20.25
CA THR A 27 5.94 -5.11 -21.27
C THR A 27 6.45 -3.73 -20.87
N TYR A 28 7.24 -3.08 -21.73
CA TYR A 28 7.74 -1.75 -21.43
C TYR A 28 6.69 -0.69 -21.71
N GLU A 29 6.20 -0.07 -20.64
CA GLU A 29 5.26 1.05 -20.70
C GLU A 29 5.79 2.27 -19.95
N ARG A 30 5.39 3.47 -20.38
CA ARG A 30 5.62 4.72 -19.67
C ARG A 30 4.30 5.28 -19.17
N ASN A 31 4.23 5.53 -17.88
CA ASN A 31 3.03 6.00 -17.20
C ASN A 31 3.18 7.47 -16.80
N PRO A 32 2.52 8.39 -17.53
CA PRO A 32 2.56 9.82 -17.23
C PRO A 32 1.63 10.24 -16.10
N GLY A 33 0.86 9.30 -15.53
CA GLY A 33 -0.11 9.55 -14.47
C GLY A 33 0.16 8.78 -13.19
N ALA A 34 -0.93 8.48 -12.48
CA ALA A 34 -0.99 7.51 -11.40
C ALA A 34 -1.55 6.17 -11.91
N ALA A 35 -2.18 5.36 -11.04
CA ALA A 35 -2.83 4.12 -11.47
C ALA A 35 -3.81 4.39 -12.63
N PHE A 36 -3.74 3.54 -13.67
CA PHE A 36 -4.54 3.67 -14.90
C PHE A 36 -4.40 5.05 -15.60
N SER A 37 -3.20 5.67 -15.52
CA SER A 37 -2.90 7.00 -16.06
C SER A 37 -3.82 8.12 -15.52
N ILE A 38 -4.47 7.92 -14.38
CA ILE A 38 -5.23 8.99 -13.72
C ILE A 38 -4.27 10.14 -13.37
N LEU A 39 -4.74 11.38 -13.50
CA LEU A 39 -3.93 12.59 -13.32
C LEU A 39 -2.78 12.75 -14.33
N GLU A 40 -2.92 12.20 -15.54
CA GLU A 40 -2.01 12.46 -16.64
C GLU A 40 -1.82 13.98 -16.84
N GLY A 41 -0.59 14.41 -17.09
CA GLY A 41 -0.21 15.81 -17.18
C GLY A 41 -0.12 16.56 -15.84
N LYS A 42 -0.42 15.94 -14.70
CA LYS A 42 -0.31 16.52 -13.35
C LYS A 42 0.95 16.08 -12.61
N GLN A 43 2.08 15.95 -13.30
CA GLN A 43 3.34 15.43 -12.75
C GLN A 43 3.79 16.15 -11.48
N LEU A 44 3.77 17.49 -11.48
CA LEU A 44 4.17 18.27 -10.29
C LEU A 44 3.29 17.93 -9.07
N PHE A 45 1.98 17.80 -9.28
CA PHE A 45 1.06 17.37 -8.22
C PHE A 45 1.41 15.99 -7.68
N LEU A 46 1.66 15.01 -8.58
CA LEU A 46 2.03 13.65 -8.19
C LEU A 46 3.34 13.60 -7.41
N ILE A 47 4.35 14.37 -7.85
CA ILE A 47 5.65 14.50 -7.16
C ILE A 47 5.45 15.08 -5.77
N LEU A 48 4.77 16.24 -5.65
CA LEU A 48 4.57 16.91 -4.37
C LEU A 48 3.73 16.07 -3.40
N PHE A 49 2.64 15.49 -3.89
CA PHE A 49 1.79 14.62 -3.07
C PHE A 49 2.56 13.41 -2.53
N THR A 50 3.29 12.71 -3.40
CA THR A 50 4.09 11.55 -3.00
C THR A 50 5.19 11.94 -2.01
N ALA A 51 5.88 13.06 -2.25
CA ALA A 51 6.90 13.58 -1.34
C ALA A 51 6.32 13.90 0.05
N VAL A 52 5.15 14.54 0.12
CA VAL A 52 4.47 14.82 1.39
C VAL A 52 4.12 13.54 2.13
N VAL A 53 3.55 12.54 1.43
CA VAL A 53 3.23 11.23 2.03
C VAL A 53 4.48 10.58 2.62
N ILE A 54 5.59 10.55 1.86
CA ILE A 54 6.86 9.99 2.31
C ILE A 54 7.35 10.70 3.57
N VAL A 55 7.38 12.05 3.57
CA VAL A 55 7.84 12.84 4.71
C VAL A 55 6.99 12.59 5.95
N VAL A 56 5.67 12.56 5.81
CA VAL A 56 4.76 12.28 6.92
C VAL A 56 4.99 10.88 7.48
N MET A 57 5.10 9.87 6.62
CA MET A 57 5.35 8.49 7.05
C MET A 57 6.70 8.36 7.78
N LEU A 58 7.77 8.93 7.24
CA LEU A 58 9.08 8.95 7.87
C LEU A 58 9.05 9.70 9.22
N TYR A 59 8.38 10.83 9.29
CA TYR A 59 8.21 11.58 10.54
C TYR A 59 7.53 10.74 11.62
N LEU A 60 6.42 10.04 11.29
CA LEU A 60 5.69 9.20 12.23
C LEU A 60 6.54 8.02 12.71
N MET A 61 7.35 7.42 11.84
CA MET A 61 8.26 6.33 12.19
C MET A 61 9.42 6.81 13.06
N LEU A 62 10.12 7.87 12.66
CA LEU A 62 11.31 8.39 13.35
C LEU A 62 10.96 9.06 14.70
N SER A 63 9.82 9.72 14.81
CA SER A 63 9.34 10.32 16.06
C SER A 63 8.87 9.28 17.09
N LYS A 64 8.96 7.98 16.77
CA LYS A 64 8.50 6.86 17.61
C LYS A 64 7.04 6.96 18.05
N ARG A 65 6.23 7.74 17.32
CA ARG A 65 4.77 7.82 17.54
C ARG A 65 4.09 6.51 17.16
N VAL A 66 4.61 5.83 16.16
CA VAL A 66 4.20 4.48 15.77
C VAL A 66 5.22 3.50 16.31
N LYS A 67 4.77 2.58 17.20
CA LYS A 67 5.65 1.62 17.88
C LYS A 67 5.39 0.17 17.45
N LYS A 68 4.21 -0.13 16.87
CA LYS A 68 3.88 -1.50 16.48
C LYS A 68 4.67 -1.89 15.22
N PRO A 69 5.40 -3.01 15.24
CA PRO A 69 6.19 -3.46 14.10
C PRO A 69 5.36 -3.61 12.81
N THR A 70 4.12 -4.10 12.92
CA THR A 70 3.20 -4.27 11.79
C THR A 70 2.94 -2.96 11.05
N TYR A 71 2.72 -1.85 11.78
CA TYR A 71 2.56 -0.53 11.18
C TYR A 71 3.86 -0.04 10.54
N ILE A 72 5.01 -0.25 11.22
CA ILE A 72 6.33 0.15 10.70
C ILE A 72 6.62 -0.56 9.38
N TRP A 73 6.40 -1.88 9.29
CA TRP A 73 6.57 -2.64 8.05
C TRP A 73 5.67 -2.12 6.91
N SER A 74 4.38 -1.90 7.20
CA SER A 74 3.44 -1.37 6.21
C SER A 74 3.84 0.01 5.71
N MET A 75 4.22 0.91 6.63
CA MET A 75 4.67 2.26 6.29
C MET A 75 5.99 2.23 5.50
N SER A 76 6.91 1.33 5.84
CA SER A 76 8.18 1.14 5.10
C SER A 76 7.94 0.72 3.65
N LEU A 77 6.96 -0.16 3.41
CA LEU A 77 6.58 -0.56 2.05
C LEU A 77 5.97 0.60 1.27
N ILE A 78 5.10 1.41 1.89
CA ILE A 78 4.53 2.61 1.25
C ILE A 78 5.65 3.59 0.89
N VAL A 79 6.58 3.84 1.82
CA VAL A 79 7.72 4.74 1.59
C VAL A 79 8.61 4.22 0.47
N ALA A 80 8.95 2.92 0.47
CA ALA A 80 9.79 2.32 -0.56
C ALA A 80 9.15 2.42 -1.96
N GLY A 81 7.86 2.08 -2.08
CA GLY A 81 7.11 2.22 -3.32
C GLY A 81 6.99 3.68 -3.76
N GLY A 82 6.68 4.57 -2.81
CA GLY A 82 6.62 6.01 -3.08
C GLY A 82 7.94 6.57 -3.60
N ILE A 83 9.08 6.21 -2.99
CA ILE A 83 10.41 6.63 -3.43
C ILE A 83 10.72 6.11 -4.83
N GLY A 84 10.43 4.83 -5.12
CA GLY A 84 10.66 4.25 -6.45
C GLY A 84 9.97 5.05 -7.56
N ASN A 85 8.66 5.26 -7.43
CA ASN A 85 7.89 6.04 -8.40
C ASN A 85 8.22 7.54 -8.41
N LEU A 86 8.66 8.10 -7.27
CA LEU A 86 9.10 9.48 -7.19
C LEU A 86 10.40 9.71 -7.97
N ILE A 87 11.37 8.81 -7.84
CA ILE A 87 12.64 8.85 -8.56
C ILE A 87 12.39 8.89 -10.07
N ASP A 88 11.55 7.98 -10.58
CA ASP A 88 11.24 7.93 -12.00
C ASP A 88 10.58 9.23 -12.48
N ARG A 89 9.60 9.76 -11.74
CA ARG A 89 8.95 11.04 -12.09
C ARG A 89 9.89 12.24 -12.08
N VAL A 90 10.80 12.31 -11.11
CA VAL A 90 11.76 13.43 -11.02
C VAL A 90 12.81 13.37 -12.14
N ILE A 91 13.28 12.16 -12.49
CA ILE A 91 14.36 12.00 -13.46
C ILE A 91 13.83 11.94 -14.90
N ARG A 92 12.68 11.26 -15.13
CA ARG A 92 12.15 10.94 -16.46
C ARG A 92 10.85 11.67 -16.81
N GLY A 93 10.18 12.25 -15.83
CA GLY A 93 8.84 12.82 -15.99
C GLY A 93 7.71 11.79 -15.99
N GLU A 94 8.04 10.51 -16.06
CA GLU A 94 7.10 9.38 -16.20
C GLU A 94 7.63 8.19 -15.41
N VAL A 95 6.73 7.29 -15.00
CA VAL A 95 7.10 6.04 -14.32
C VAL A 95 7.29 4.94 -15.37
N VAL A 96 8.28 4.09 -15.17
CA VAL A 96 8.52 2.89 -16.00
C VAL A 96 7.75 1.71 -15.40
N ASP A 97 6.71 1.27 -16.11
CA ASP A 97 5.90 0.10 -15.78
C ASP A 97 6.29 -1.07 -16.67
N PHE A 98 6.27 -2.30 -16.12
CA PHE A 98 6.76 -3.46 -16.87
C PHE A 98 6.15 -4.80 -16.50
N ILE A 99 5.37 -4.92 -15.44
CA ILE A 99 4.68 -6.15 -15.05
C ILE A 99 3.31 -6.15 -15.70
N ASP A 100 3.09 -7.08 -16.63
CA ASP A 100 1.89 -7.17 -17.46
C ASP A 100 1.19 -8.51 -17.25
N VAL A 101 0.10 -8.50 -16.44
CA VAL A 101 -0.70 -9.69 -16.13
C VAL A 101 -1.82 -9.83 -17.16
N ARG A 102 -1.59 -10.67 -18.17
CA ARG A 102 -2.44 -10.84 -19.36
C ARG A 102 -3.76 -11.55 -19.12
N ILE A 103 -3.85 -12.41 -18.12
CA ILE A 103 -5.09 -13.17 -17.81
C ILE A 103 -6.22 -12.29 -17.28
N ILE A 104 -5.89 -11.11 -16.78
CA ILE A 104 -6.83 -10.07 -16.38
C ILE A 104 -6.49 -8.81 -17.18
N ASN A 105 -7.50 -8.10 -17.64
CA ASN A 105 -7.27 -6.83 -18.34
C ASN A 105 -6.89 -5.73 -17.33
N PHE A 106 -5.67 -5.81 -16.81
CA PHE A 106 -5.12 -4.89 -15.80
C PHE A 106 -4.05 -4.02 -16.43
N ALA A 107 -3.92 -2.79 -15.94
CA ALA A 107 -2.85 -1.90 -16.39
C ALA A 107 -1.47 -2.50 -16.05
N VAL A 108 -0.48 -2.26 -16.90
CA VAL A 108 0.91 -2.59 -16.61
C VAL A 108 1.36 -1.80 -15.39
N PHE A 109 2.13 -2.40 -14.50
CA PHE A 109 2.59 -1.80 -13.24
C PHE A 109 4.04 -2.20 -12.94
N ASN A 110 4.58 -1.73 -11.83
CA ASN A 110 5.95 -1.99 -11.42
C ASN A 110 6.06 -2.49 -9.96
N VAL A 111 7.27 -2.80 -9.51
CA VAL A 111 7.53 -3.30 -8.15
C VAL A 111 7.22 -2.24 -7.08
N ALA A 112 7.42 -0.96 -7.39
CA ALA A 112 7.11 0.11 -6.45
C ALA A 112 5.59 0.20 -6.16
N ASP A 113 4.76 -0.07 -7.18
CA ASP A 113 3.30 -0.13 -7.01
C ASP A 113 2.89 -1.32 -6.13
N ILE A 114 3.52 -2.49 -6.32
CA ILE A 114 3.30 -3.64 -5.44
C ILE A 114 3.62 -3.28 -3.98
N CYS A 115 4.76 -2.66 -3.74
CA CYS A 115 5.15 -2.23 -2.39
C CYS A 115 4.14 -1.24 -1.80
N ALA A 116 3.74 -0.23 -2.57
CA ALA A 116 2.79 0.79 -2.11
C ALA A 116 1.42 0.18 -1.79
N VAL A 117 0.90 -0.69 -2.66
CA VAL A 117 -0.40 -1.37 -2.47
C VAL A 117 -0.37 -2.32 -1.29
N LEU A 118 0.66 -3.19 -1.18
CA LEU A 118 0.78 -4.12 -0.06
C LEU A 118 0.96 -3.37 1.27
N GLY A 119 1.73 -2.29 1.27
CA GLY A 119 1.90 -1.44 2.44
C GLY A 119 0.58 -0.77 2.86
N ALA A 120 -0.17 -0.22 1.91
CA ALA A 120 -1.45 0.43 2.18
C ALA A 120 -2.51 -0.56 2.69
N LEU A 121 -2.63 -1.72 2.03
CA LEU A 121 -3.53 -2.79 2.47
C LEU A 121 -3.15 -3.33 3.85
N GLY A 122 -1.86 -3.56 4.09
CA GLY A 122 -1.37 -3.99 5.40
C GLY A 122 -1.71 -2.99 6.49
N LEU A 123 -1.45 -1.69 6.25
CA LEU A 123 -1.77 -0.63 7.20
C LEU A 123 -3.27 -0.59 7.51
N LEU A 124 -4.11 -0.62 6.48
CA LEU A 124 -5.56 -0.64 6.63
C LEU A 124 -6.04 -1.84 7.46
N LEU A 125 -5.58 -3.04 7.12
CA LEU A 125 -5.97 -4.27 7.81
C LEU A 125 -5.56 -4.25 9.30
N PHE A 126 -4.35 -3.77 9.61
CA PHE A 126 -3.88 -3.69 10.99
C PHE A 126 -4.64 -2.63 11.79
N VAL A 127 -4.97 -1.48 11.20
CA VAL A 127 -5.81 -0.46 11.86
C VAL A 127 -7.18 -1.03 12.18
N VAL A 128 -7.84 -1.67 11.22
CA VAL A 128 -9.17 -2.27 11.41
C VAL A 128 -9.14 -3.38 12.47
N ALA A 129 -8.11 -4.25 12.42
CA ALA A 129 -7.98 -5.33 13.40
C ALA A 129 -7.76 -4.82 14.83
N ASP A 130 -6.95 -3.76 14.98
CA ASP A 130 -6.73 -3.13 16.28
C ASP A 130 -8.01 -2.48 16.82
N GLU A 131 -8.76 -1.79 15.98
CA GLU A 131 -10.01 -1.15 16.37
C GLU A 131 -11.07 -2.17 16.83
N ILE A 132 -11.21 -3.27 16.08
CA ILE A 132 -12.10 -4.38 16.46
C ILE A 132 -11.68 -4.97 17.82
N LYS A 133 -10.39 -5.18 18.04
CA LYS A 133 -9.85 -5.71 19.29
C LYS A 133 -10.14 -4.77 20.46
N GLU A 134 -9.93 -3.48 20.28
CA GLU A 134 -10.19 -2.49 21.32
C GLU A 134 -11.68 -2.42 21.69
N GLN A 135 -12.56 -2.41 20.69
CA GLN A 135 -14.00 -2.45 20.92
C GLN A 135 -14.45 -3.70 21.67
N LYS A 136 -13.89 -4.87 21.33
CA LYS A 136 -14.18 -6.14 22.03
C LYS A 136 -13.75 -6.06 23.49
N ASN A 137 -12.56 -5.52 23.77
CA ASN A 137 -12.04 -5.36 25.12
C ASN A 137 -12.91 -4.39 25.95
N LYS A 138 -13.31 -3.25 25.38
CA LYS A 138 -14.23 -2.29 26.03
C LYS A 138 -15.58 -2.93 26.37
N ARG A 139 -16.15 -3.74 25.47
CA ARG A 139 -17.40 -4.46 25.72
C ARG A 139 -17.27 -5.50 26.84
N SER A 140 -16.17 -6.24 26.86
CA SER A 140 -15.91 -7.25 27.91
C SER A 140 -15.73 -6.58 29.27
N ALA A 141 -14.97 -5.49 29.36
CA ALA A 141 -14.81 -4.73 30.59
C ALA A 141 -16.13 -4.19 31.12
N LYS A 142 -16.97 -3.61 30.23
CA LYS A 142 -18.31 -3.11 30.65
C LYS A 142 -19.22 -4.21 31.19
N LYS A 143 -19.21 -5.41 30.58
CA LYS A 143 -19.97 -6.56 31.08
C LYS A 143 -19.48 -7.03 32.46
N SER A 144 -18.19 -7.07 32.70
CA SER A 144 -17.62 -7.45 33.97
C SER A 144 -17.99 -6.46 35.09
N THR A 145 -17.94 -5.15 34.82
CA THR A 145 -18.33 -4.12 35.77
C THR A 145 -19.81 -4.24 36.15
N ALA A 146 -20.70 -4.37 35.14
CA ALA A 146 -22.13 -4.52 35.38
C ALA A 146 -22.50 -5.79 36.19
N ALA A 147 -21.79 -6.91 35.92
CA ALA A 147 -21.96 -8.15 36.68
C ALA A 147 -21.53 -7.99 38.16
N GLY A 148 -20.43 -7.30 38.40
CA GLY A 148 -19.95 -7.02 39.77
C GLY A 148 -20.85 -6.08 40.58
N GLU A 149 -21.50 -5.10 39.92
CA GLU A 149 -22.48 -4.22 40.55
C GLU A 149 -23.76 -4.97 40.98
N ILE A 150 -24.26 -5.89 40.13
CA ILE A 150 -25.42 -6.73 40.45
C ILE A 150 -25.12 -7.65 41.63
N GLU A 151 -23.94 -8.26 41.69
CA GLU A 151 -23.55 -9.15 42.77
C GLU A 151 -23.40 -8.41 44.10
N LYS A 152 -22.91 -7.18 44.11
CA LYS A 152 -22.83 -6.34 45.30
C LYS A 152 -24.20 -5.96 45.81
N SER A 153 -25.13 -5.50 44.93
CA SER A 153 -26.50 -5.13 45.34
C SER A 153 -27.26 -6.33 45.90
N THR A 154 -27.05 -7.54 45.38
CA THR A 154 -27.71 -8.76 45.87
C THR A 154 -27.20 -9.21 47.25
N ASN A 155 -25.95 -8.85 47.59
CA ASN A 155 -25.36 -9.18 48.92
C ASN A 155 -25.65 -8.14 49.99
N GLU A 156 -26.03 -6.90 49.65
CA GLU A 156 -26.40 -5.87 50.62
C GLU A 156 -27.89 -6.00 51.06
N ASP A 157 -28.72 -6.72 50.31
CA ASP A 157 -30.12 -6.99 50.64
C ASP A 157 -30.37 -8.24 51.46
N LYS A 158 -29.28 -8.89 52.00
CA LYS A 158 -29.35 -10.06 52.90
C LYS A 158 -28.80 -9.76 54.27
#